data_6a149d5ce3d4315ee3b6cf49b75c536b
#
_entry.id   6a149d5ce3d4315ee3b6cf49b75c536b
#
_cell.length_a   1.000
_cell.length_b   1.000
_cell.length_c   1.000
_cell.angle_alpha   90.00
_cell.angle_beta   90.00
_cell.angle_gamma   90.00
#
_symmetry.space_group_name_H-M   'P 1'
#
loop_
_entity.id
_entity.type
_entity.pdbx_description
1 polymer ?
#
loop_
_entity_poly.entity_id
_entity_poly.type
_entity_poly.pdbx_seq_one_letter_code
_entity_poly.pdbx_strand_id
1 'polypeptide(L)'
;MTRASELYARALKAIPGGVNSPVRAMKAVGLEVPLFARRGEGAWLEDVEGRRYVDWVMSWGPLIFGHADPEIVEAVIAAAREGTSFGTATEREVELAEAIVAAVPSVEMVRLVSSGTEAAMTTLRLARAATGREPFVRFAGGYHGHADPFLSEAGSGVRTLGIEAAAEGRVVAYNDLDAVEGEIEGAACVFVEPVAGNIGVVPPAEGFLEGLRRLCDESGALLVFDEVITGFRVARGGAQERYGVLPDLTVLGKIVGGGLPLAAFGGRAELMERLAPTGDVYQAGTLSGNPLATAAGLSVLRRLTPAVYEELEAKGRRLDALSQYGRFERVGAMATLFVEDYPALFRHLLGRGIYFAPSQNEAMFISTAHGNAEIDGLLEAVADAPAR
;
A
#
# COMPACT_ATOMS: atom_id res chain seq x y z
N MET A 1 -7.20 -31.56 -17.08
CA MET A 1 -6.41 -30.32 -16.88
C MET A 1 -7.41 -29.22 -16.58
N THR A 2 -7.22 -28.46 -15.50
CA THR A 2 -8.13 -27.36 -15.16
C THR A 2 -7.84 -26.13 -16.04
N ARG A 3 -8.80 -25.21 -16.15
CA ARG A 3 -8.61 -23.98 -16.90
C ARG A 3 -7.43 -23.13 -16.35
N ALA A 4 -7.30 -23.10 -15.03
CA ALA A 4 -6.16 -22.42 -14.38
C ALA A 4 -4.82 -23.04 -14.79
N SER A 5 -4.71 -24.39 -14.81
CA SER A 5 -3.48 -25.08 -15.25
C SER A 5 -3.14 -24.78 -16.70
N GLU A 6 -4.13 -24.73 -17.60
CA GLU A 6 -3.93 -24.35 -19.01
C GLU A 6 -3.43 -22.90 -19.14
N LEU A 7 -4.04 -21.98 -18.39
CA LEU A 7 -3.63 -20.56 -18.39
C LEU A 7 -2.22 -20.40 -17.83
N TYR A 8 -1.88 -21.12 -16.75
CA TYR A 8 -0.56 -21.05 -16.16
C TYR A 8 0.52 -21.59 -17.10
N ALA A 9 0.26 -22.73 -17.77
CA ALA A 9 1.18 -23.27 -18.77
C ALA A 9 1.42 -22.30 -19.95
N ARG A 10 0.40 -21.54 -20.34
CA ARG A 10 0.54 -20.46 -21.34
C ARG A 10 1.29 -19.26 -20.79
N ALA A 11 0.97 -18.84 -19.56
CA ALA A 11 1.61 -17.71 -18.89
C ALA A 11 3.13 -17.94 -18.72
N LEU A 12 3.55 -19.14 -18.34
CA LEU A 12 4.96 -19.51 -18.21
C LEU A 12 5.77 -19.35 -19.52
N LYS A 13 5.12 -19.40 -20.68
CA LYS A 13 5.78 -19.18 -21.97
C LYS A 13 5.91 -17.68 -22.34
N ALA A 14 5.09 -16.82 -21.74
CA ALA A 14 4.99 -15.40 -22.14
C ALA A 14 5.41 -14.43 -21.04
N ILE A 15 5.37 -14.86 -19.77
CA ILE A 15 5.61 -14.02 -18.61
C ILE A 15 6.61 -14.73 -17.70
N PRO A 16 7.68 -14.07 -17.23
CA PRO A 16 8.62 -14.65 -16.29
C PRO A 16 7.92 -15.20 -15.03
N GLY A 17 8.07 -16.51 -14.76
CA GLY A 17 7.37 -17.18 -13.67
C GLY A 17 5.84 -17.27 -13.81
N GLY A 18 5.29 -16.87 -14.97
CA GLY A 18 3.86 -16.90 -15.26
C GLY A 18 3.02 -15.80 -14.57
N VAL A 19 3.68 -14.82 -13.93
CA VAL A 19 3.01 -13.75 -13.16
C VAL A 19 3.74 -12.41 -13.31
N ASN A 20 2.99 -11.30 -13.19
CA ASN A 20 3.55 -9.95 -13.26
C ASN A 20 3.99 -9.38 -11.89
N SER A 21 3.88 -10.19 -10.83
CA SER A 21 4.45 -9.87 -9.51
C SER A 21 4.77 -11.19 -8.79
N PRO A 22 5.96 -11.33 -8.17
CA PRO A 22 6.44 -12.61 -7.61
C PRO A 22 5.49 -13.25 -6.60
N VAL A 23 4.87 -12.46 -5.73
CA VAL A 23 3.96 -12.93 -4.69
C VAL A 23 2.72 -13.63 -5.27
N ARG A 24 2.28 -13.25 -6.48
CA ARG A 24 1.13 -13.85 -7.17
C ARG A 24 1.37 -15.27 -7.64
N ALA A 25 2.63 -15.74 -7.64
CA ALA A 25 2.93 -17.15 -7.97
C ALA A 25 2.47 -18.13 -6.86
N MET A 26 2.18 -17.62 -5.64
CA MET A 26 1.65 -18.39 -4.50
C MET A 26 2.51 -19.60 -4.07
N LYS A 27 3.76 -19.63 -4.49
CA LYS A 27 4.70 -20.74 -4.17
C LYS A 27 5.03 -20.80 -2.68
N ALA A 28 5.05 -19.64 -2.00
CA ALA A 28 5.34 -19.55 -0.57
C ALA A 28 4.30 -20.29 0.29
N VAL A 29 3.07 -20.45 -0.21
CA VAL A 29 1.97 -21.17 0.45
C VAL A 29 1.73 -22.57 -0.14
N GLY A 30 2.64 -23.05 -1.00
CA GLY A 30 2.63 -24.40 -1.53
C GLY A 30 1.65 -24.65 -2.67
N LEU A 31 1.19 -23.61 -3.38
CA LEU A 31 0.36 -23.81 -4.57
C LEU A 31 1.25 -24.01 -5.82
N GLU A 32 0.99 -25.07 -6.57
CA GLU A 32 1.66 -25.34 -7.85
C GLU A 32 1.13 -24.44 -8.98
N VAL A 33 -0.17 -24.15 -8.95
CA VAL A 33 -0.86 -23.29 -9.90
C VAL A 33 -1.48 -22.13 -9.13
N PRO A 34 -1.15 -20.88 -9.49
CA PRO A 34 -1.73 -19.72 -8.80
C PRO A 34 -3.22 -19.55 -9.09
N LEU A 35 -3.91 -18.80 -8.24
CA LEU A 35 -5.29 -18.39 -8.47
C LEU A 35 -5.36 -17.46 -9.69
N PHE A 36 -6.24 -17.78 -10.64
CA PHE A 36 -6.58 -16.92 -11.77
C PHE A 36 -7.98 -16.34 -11.56
N ALA A 37 -8.04 -15.06 -11.17
CA ALA A 37 -9.31 -14.36 -11.01
C ALA A 37 -9.96 -14.09 -12.39
N ARG A 38 -11.27 -14.25 -12.45
CA ARG A 38 -12.12 -13.93 -13.60
C ARG A 38 -12.83 -12.59 -13.39
N ARG A 39 -13.40 -12.38 -12.20
CA ARG A 39 -14.09 -11.14 -11.82
C ARG A 39 -14.07 -10.95 -10.30
N GLY A 40 -14.37 -9.73 -9.87
CA GLY A 40 -14.61 -9.40 -8.48
C GLY A 40 -15.87 -8.55 -8.33
N GLU A 41 -16.57 -8.69 -7.21
CA GLU A 41 -17.79 -7.94 -6.89
C GLU A 41 -17.91 -7.80 -5.37
N GLY A 42 -17.98 -6.58 -4.86
CA GLY A 42 -18.01 -6.33 -3.41
C GLY A 42 -16.80 -6.93 -2.68
N ALA A 43 -17.05 -7.79 -1.71
CA ALA A 43 -16.01 -8.51 -0.96
C ALA A 43 -15.56 -9.81 -1.65
N TRP A 44 -16.00 -10.13 -2.86
CA TRP A 44 -15.82 -11.45 -3.46
C TRP A 44 -15.00 -11.43 -4.72
N LEU A 45 -14.12 -12.44 -4.84
CA LEU A 45 -13.46 -12.84 -6.09
C LEU A 45 -14.07 -14.11 -6.64
N GLU A 46 -14.16 -14.23 -7.96
CA GLU A 46 -14.49 -15.46 -8.68
C GLU A 46 -13.30 -15.87 -9.55
N ASP A 47 -12.86 -17.13 -9.43
CA ASP A 47 -11.79 -17.66 -10.26
C ASP A 47 -12.29 -18.14 -11.63
N VAL A 48 -11.36 -18.54 -12.48
CA VAL A 48 -11.65 -19.05 -13.83
C VAL A 48 -12.36 -20.40 -13.87
N GLU A 49 -12.45 -21.08 -12.71
CA GLU A 49 -13.23 -22.32 -12.52
C GLU A 49 -14.65 -22.03 -11.99
N GLY A 50 -14.98 -20.76 -11.72
CA GLY A 50 -16.27 -20.33 -11.17
C GLY A 50 -16.39 -20.47 -9.65
N ARG A 51 -15.28 -20.75 -8.93
CA ARG A 51 -15.28 -20.79 -7.47
C ARG A 51 -15.20 -19.37 -6.92
N ARG A 52 -15.91 -19.10 -5.84
CA ARG A 52 -15.97 -17.79 -5.20
C ARG A 52 -15.20 -17.80 -3.88
N TYR A 53 -14.55 -16.68 -3.60
CA TYR A 53 -13.74 -16.46 -2.39
C TYR A 53 -14.08 -15.10 -1.80
N VAL A 54 -14.26 -15.03 -0.47
CA VAL A 54 -14.21 -13.75 0.25
C VAL A 54 -12.77 -13.25 0.20
N ASP A 55 -12.56 -12.08 -0.37
CA ASP A 55 -11.23 -11.51 -0.60
C ASP A 55 -10.80 -10.57 0.52
N TRP A 56 -9.87 -11.02 1.36
CA TRP A 56 -9.26 -10.20 2.40
C TRP A 56 -7.96 -9.52 1.95
N VAL A 57 -7.55 -9.72 0.70
CA VAL A 57 -6.40 -9.03 0.09
C VAL A 57 -6.80 -7.68 -0.50
N MET A 58 -8.03 -7.56 -1.03
CA MET A 58 -8.57 -6.33 -1.61
C MET A 58 -7.56 -5.65 -2.55
N SER A 59 -6.97 -6.46 -3.46
CA SER A 59 -5.94 -6.01 -4.42
C SER A 59 -4.72 -5.36 -3.77
N TRP A 60 -4.32 -5.82 -2.56
CA TRP A 60 -3.23 -5.26 -1.74
C TRP A 60 -3.56 -3.87 -1.15
N GLY A 61 -4.84 -3.61 -0.94
CA GLY A 61 -5.34 -2.48 -0.18
C GLY A 61 -6.09 -1.37 -0.89
N PRO A 62 -6.05 -1.18 -2.23
CA PRO A 62 -6.74 -0.04 -2.86
C PRO A 62 -8.28 -0.10 -2.76
N LEU A 63 -8.88 -1.29 -2.60
CA LEU A 63 -10.32 -1.48 -2.75
C LEU A 63 -11.07 -1.28 -1.42
N ILE A 64 -11.05 -0.06 -0.87
CA ILE A 64 -11.71 0.25 0.40
C ILE A 64 -13.25 0.10 0.32
N PHE A 65 -13.85 0.27 -0.86
CA PHE A 65 -15.27 0.06 -1.13
C PHE A 65 -15.58 -1.31 -1.75
N GLY A 66 -14.57 -2.17 -1.92
CA GLY A 66 -14.72 -3.50 -2.52
C GLY A 66 -14.47 -3.51 -4.03
N HIS A 67 -14.63 -4.70 -4.62
CA HIS A 67 -14.49 -4.93 -6.06
C HIS A 67 -15.68 -4.35 -6.84
N ALA A 68 -15.37 -3.79 -8.01
CA ALA A 68 -16.36 -3.30 -8.97
C ALA A 68 -17.43 -2.39 -8.34
N ASP A 69 -17.01 -1.53 -7.40
CA ASP A 69 -17.92 -0.56 -6.78
C ASP A 69 -18.62 0.28 -7.86
N PRO A 70 -19.96 0.34 -7.87
CA PRO A 70 -20.72 0.94 -8.97
C PRO A 70 -20.39 2.41 -9.24
N GLU A 71 -20.16 3.21 -8.20
CA GLU A 71 -19.86 4.64 -8.37
C GLU A 71 -18.47 4.85 -8.97
N ILE A 72 -17.48 4.02 -8.57
CA ILE A 72 -16.12 4.08 -9.16
C ILE A 72 -16.18 3.62 -10.62
N VAL A 73 -16.90 2.52 -10.91
CA VAL A 73 -17.02 1.99 -12.27
C VAL A 73 -17.70 3.02 -13.20
N GLU A 74 -18.79 3.64 -12.77
CA GLU A 74 -19.49 4.65 -13.58
C GLU A 74 -18.63 5.91 -13.80
N ALA A 75 -17.88 6.35 -12.78
CA ALA A 75 -16.94 7.48 -12.93
C ALA A 75 -15.86 7.18 -13.98
N VAL A 76 -15.31 5.95 -13.97
CA VAL A 76 -14.32 5.51 -14.95
C VAL A 76 -14.93 5.42 -16.36
N ILE A 77 -16.14 4.86 -16.49
CA ILE A 77 -16.86 4.76 -17.77
C ILE A 77 -17.13 6.15 -18.36
N ALA A 78 -17.59 7.09 -17.53
CA ALA A 78 -17.85 8.47 -17.94
C ALA A 78 -16.54 9.13 -18.44
N ALA A 79 -15.46 9.01 -17.70
CA ALA A 79 -14.16 9.53 -18.11
C ALA A 79 -13.65 8.86 -19.39
N ALA A 80 -13.81 7.54 -19.55
CA ALA A 80 -13.36 6.81 -20.73
C ALA A 80 -14.06 7.25 -22.04
N ARG A 81 -15.32 7.68 -21.93
CA ARG A 81 -16.06 8.22 -23.09
C ARG A 81 -15.53 9.55 -23.59
N GLU A 82 -14.88 10.33 -22.71
CA GLU A 82 -14.25 11.60 -23.06
C GLU A 82 -12.81 11.43 -23.56
N GLY A 83 -12.14 10.36 -23.19
CA GLY A 83 -10.78 10.00 -23.59
C GLY A 83 -9.96 9.39 -22.46
N THR A 84 -8.95 8.62 -22.82
CA THR A 84 -8.13 7.85 -21.85
C THR A 84 -6.81 8.53 -21.51
N SER A 85 -6.32 9.44 -22.37
CA SER A 85 -5.05 10.15 -22.20
C SER A 85 -4.99 11.33 -23.17
N PHE A 86 -4.62 12.50 -22.71
CA PHE A 86 -4.63 13.71 -23.53
C PHE A 86 -3.23 14.30 -23.78
N GLY A 87 -2.22 13.95 -22.97
CA GLY A 87 -0.89 14.57 -23.06
C GLY A 87 -0.87 16.05 -22.66
N THR A 88 -1.91 16.50 -21.93
CA THR A 88 -2.07 17.85 -21.40
C THR A 88 -2.78 17.79 -20.03
N ALA A 89 -2.72 18.86 -19.26
CA ALA A 89 -3.42 18.97 -17.99
C ALA A 89 -4.94 18.87 -18.13
N THR A 90 -5.61 18.38 -17.11
CA THR A 90 -7.06 18.18 -17.04
C THR A 90 -7.64 18.82 -15.76
N GLU A 91 -8.92 19.18 -15.79
CA GLU A 91 -9.63 19.69 -14.62
C GLU A 91 -9.63 18.68 -13.47
N ARG A 92 -9.81 17.37 -13.78
CA ARG A 92 -9.81 16.30 -12.78
C ARG A 92 -8.49 16.15 -12.02
N GLU A 93 -7.35 16.48 -12.66
CA GLU A 93 -6.05 16.49 -11.97
C GLU A 93 -6.03 17.56 -10.88
N VAL A 94 -6.57 18.75 -11.18
CA VAL A 94 -6.66 19.85 -10.22
C VAL A 94 -7.59 19.49 -9.07
N GLU A 95 -8.80 19.00 -9.37
CA GLU A 95 -9.77 18.58 -8.35
C GLU A 95 -9.21 17.47 -7.44
N LEU A 96 -8.48 16.49 -7.99
CA LEU A 96 -7.88 15.43 -7.18
C LEU A 96 -6.72 15.95 -6.32
N ALA A 97 -5.90 16.84 -6.86
CA ALA A 97 -4.83 17.49 -6.10
C ALA A 97 -5.41 18.29 -4.92
N GLU A 98 -6.44 19.10 -5.16
CA GLU A 98 -7.15 19.86 -4.12
C GLU A 98 -7.75 18.93 -3.05
N ALA A 99 -8.36 17.82 -3.46
CA ALA A 99 -8.93 16.82 -2.54
C ALA A 99 -7.86 16.16 -1.66
N ILE A 100 -6.67 15.88 -2.20
CA ILE A 100 -5.53 15.34 -1.44
C ILE A 100 -5.02 16.40 -0.45
N VAL A 101 -4.77 17.63 -0.90
CA VAL A 101 -4.29 18.73 -0.06
C VAL A 101 -5.28 19.01 1.08
N ALA A 102 -6.57 19.00 0.81
CA ALA A 102 -7.60 19.19 1.83
C ALA A 102 -7.72 18.05 2.85
N ALA A 103 -7.25 16.85 2.50
CA ALA A 103 -7.38 15.66 3.35
C ALA A 103 -6.11 15.33 4.16
N VAL A 104 -4.92 15.56 3.60
CA VAL A 104 -3.64 15.09 4.17
C VAL A 104 -2.91 16.25 4.85
N PRO A 105 -2.78 16.25 6.19
CA PRO A 105 -2.38 17.45 6.95
C PRO A 105 -1.01 18.05 6.59
N SER A 106 -0.01 17.25 6.20
CA SER A 106 1.33 17.74 5.83
C SER A 106 1.45 18.20 4.38
N VAL A 107 0.41 17.98 3.55
CA VAL A 107 0.50 18.18 2.10
C VAL A 107 -0.06 19.56 1.73
N GLU A 108 0.83 20.50 1.45
CA GLU A 108 0.50 21.82 0.91
C GLU A 108 0.48 21.83 -0.62
N MET A 109 1.31 20.99 -1.25
CA MET A 109 1.35 20.76 -2.69
C MET A 109 1.54 19.27 -2.99
N VAL A 110 1.01 18.78 -4.13
CA VAL A 110 1.07 17.39 -4.52
C VAL A 110 1.41 17.22 -6.00
N ARG A 111 2.13 16.15 -6.33
CA ARG A 111 2.38 15.70 -7.71
C ARG A 111 1.83 14.29 -7.90
N LEU A 112 0.99 14.12 -8.93
CA LEU A 112 0.45 12.81 -9.32
C LEU A 112 1.48 12.03 -10.15
N VAL A 113 1.52 10.71 -9.95
CA VAL A 113 2.34 9.74 -10.69
C VAL A 113 1.53 8.45 -10.88
N SER A 114 2.08 7.44 -11.58
CA SER A 114 1.33 6.22 -11.91
C SER A 114 1.52 5.08 -10.91
N SER A 115 2.54 5.11 -10.06
CA SER A 115 2.84 4.03 -9.10
C SER A 115 3.50 4.54 -7.83
N GLY A 116 3.36 3.77 -6.73
CA GLY A 116 4.06 4.04 -5.48
C GLY A 116 5.58 4.05 -5.63
N THR A 117 6.13 3.21 -6.53
CA THR A 117 7.57 3.21 -6.84
C THR A 117 8.02 4.54 -7.43
N GLU A 118 7.28 5.10 -8.38
CA GLU A 118 7.59 6.42 -8.95
C GLU A 118 7.51 7.52 -7.89
N ALA A 119 6.49 7.47 -7.03
CA ALA A 119 6.31 8.41 -5.94
C ALA A 119 7.49 8.34 -4.95
N ALA A 120 7.83 7.15 -4.44
CA ALA A 120 8.93 6.95 -3.49
C ALA A 120 10.28 7.34 -4.09
N MET A 121 10.58 6.90 -5.32
CA MET A 121 11.81 7.22 -6.03
C MET A 121 11.98 8.74 -6.22
N THR A 122 10.88 9.43 -6.57
CA THR A 122 10.93 10.88 -6.78
C THR A 122 11.03 11.64 -5.46
N THR A 123 10.34 11.17 -4.40
CA THR A 123 10.43 11.74 -3.06
C THR A 123 11.85 11.66 -2.51
N LEU A 124 12.54 10.52 -2.68
CA LEU A 124 13.94 10.38 -2.28
C LEU A 124 14.85 11.34 -3.07
N ARG A 125 14.65 11.45 -4.40
CA ARG A 125 15.38 12.42 -5.24
C ARG A 125 15.17 13.85 -4.76
N LEU A 126 13.93 14.21 -4.43
CA LEU A 126 13.58 15.54 -3.92
C LEU A 126 14.23 15.80 -2.56
N ALA A 127 14.20 14.83 -1.64
CA ALA A 127 14.85 14.95 -0.34
C ALA A 127 16.37 15.15 -0.47
N ARG A 128 17.02 14.38 -1.33
CA ARG A 128 18.46 14.56 -1.65
C ARG A 128 18.76 15.94 -2.22
N ALA A 129 17.99 16.37 -3.19
CA ALA A 129 18.16 17.69 -3.78
C ALA A 129 17.91 18.81 -2.77
N ALA A 130 16.93 18.68 -1.88
CA ALA A 130 16.60 19.68 -0.88
C ALA A 130 17.69 19.83 0.19
N THR A 131 18.30 18.73 0.60
CA THR A 131 19.31 18.71 1.68
C THR A 131 20.75 18.79 1.18
N GLY A 132 21.00 18.48 -0.10
CA GLY A 132 22.34 18.32 -0.65
C GLY A 132 23.08 17.08 -0.13
N ARG A 133 22.35 16.09 0.41
CA ARG A 133 22.87 14.86 1.02
C ARG A 133 22.45 13.64 0.23
N GLU A 134 23.29 12.59 0.18
CA GLU A 134 23.02 11.36 -0.56
C GLU A 134 22.44 10.21 0.29
N PRO A 135 23.01 9.88 1.49
CA PRO A 135 22.51 8.77 2.31
C PRO A 135 21.08 9.05 2.82
N PHE A 136 20.36 7.98 3.11
CA PHE A 136 19.06 8.08 3.80
C PHE A 136 18.88 6.89 4.75
N VAL A 137 18.07 7.06 5.77
CA VAL A 137 17.71 6.00 6.73
C VAL A 137 16.38 5.38 6.33
N ARG A 138 16.27 4.07 6.40
CA ARG A 138 15.03 3.31 6.22
C ARG A 138 15.01 2.07 7.10
N PHE A 139 13.88 1.38 7.15
CA PHE A 139 13.65 0.31 8.10
C PHE A 139 13.69 -1.07 7.44
N ALA A 140 14.29 -2.05 8.14
CA ALA A 140 14.34 -3.44 7.71
C ALA A 140 12.94 -3.99 7.48
N GLY A 141 12.75 -4.68 6.35
CA GLY A 141 11.47 -5.24 5.96
C GLY A 141 10.45 -4.22 5.41
N GLY A 142 10.74 -2.91 5.44
CA GLY A 142 9.92 -1.91 4.76
C GLY A 142 9.93 -2.12 3.24
N TYR A 143 8.84 -1.75 2.57
CA TYR A 143 8.75 -1.84 1.11
C TYR A 143 8.26 -0.51 0.52
N HIS A 144 9.14 0.14 -0.22
CA HIS A 144 8.90 1.45 -0.82
C HIS A 144 8.93 1.41 -2.37
N GLY A 145 8.48 0.28 -2.93
CA GLY A 145 8.57 0.03 -4.36
C GLY A 145 9.89 -0.66 -4.77
N HIS A 146 10.09 -0.83 -6.08
CA HIS A 146 11.19 -1.63 -6.63
C HIS A 146 12.30 -0.79 -7.29
N ALA A 147 12.47 0.47 -6.88
CA ALA A 147 13.66 1.24 -7.24
C ALA A 147 14.87 0.76 -6.40
N ASP A 148 16.04 0.67 -7.03
CA ASP A 148 17.23 0.05 -6.45
C ASP A 148 17.57 0.50 -5.02
N PRO A 149 17.50 1.81 -4.65
CA PRO A 149 17.82 2.25 -3.30
C PRO A 149 16.97 1.64 -2.18
N PHE A 150 15.77 1.12 -2.51
CA PHE A 150 14.83 0.60 -1.53
C PHE A 150 14.82 -0.93 -1.40
N LEU A 151 15.59 -1.67 -2.20
CA LEU A 151 15.41 -3.12 -2.32
C LEU A 151 16.27 -3.96 -1.37
N SER A 152 17.39 -3.48 -0.84
CA SER A 152 18.16 -4.25 0.15
C SER A 152 17.32 -4.42 1.43
N GLU A 153 17.22 -5.66 1.94
CA GLU A 153 16.44 -6.00 3.14
C GLU A 153 14.96 -5.54 3.10
N ALA A 154 14.38 -5.40 1.90
CA ALA A 154 13.00 -5.03 1.75
C ALA A 154 12.05 -6.19 2.08
N GLY A 155 10.85 -5.84 2.57
CA GLY A 155 9.74 -6.78 2.80
C GLY A 155 9.11 -7.30 1.49
N SER A 156 7.85 -7.70 1.55
CA SER A 156 7.08 -8.22 0.39
C SER A 156 7.76 -9.38 -0.36
N GLY A 157 8.58 -10.18 0.34
CA GLY A 157 9.21 -11.39 -0.21
C GLY A 157 10.36 -11.13 -1.18
N VAL A 158 10.96 -9.95 -1.17
CA VAL A 158 12.19 -9.66 -1.92
C VAL A 158 13.33 -10.51 -1.36
N ARG A 159 13.86 -11.44 -2.17
CA ARG A 159 14.93 -12.35 -1.75
C ARG A 159 16.29 -11.98 -2.32
N THR A 160 16.31 -11.36 -3.49
CA THR A 160 17.52 -10.97 -4.20
C THR A 160 17.20 -9.88 -5.21
N LEU A 161 18.17 -9.00 -5.44
CA LEU A 161 18.08 -7.98 -6.48
C LEU A 161 18.57 -8.49 -7.84
N GLY A 162 19.30 -9.61 -7.85
CA GLY A 162 19.99 -10.09 -9.05
C GLY A 162 21.22 -9.27 -9.45
N ILE A 163 21.53 -8.23 -8.70
CA ILE A 163 22.71 -7.36 -8.85
C ILE A 163 23.31 -7.09 -7.46
N GLU A 164 24.58 -6.70 -7.41
CA GLU A 164 25.15 -6.11 -6.22
C GLU A 164 24.55 -4.71 -6.03
N ALA A 165 23.70 -4.55 -5.02
CA ALA A 165 23.11 -3.26 -4.73
C ALA A 165 24.18 -2.32 -4.18
N ALA A 166 24.26 -1.11 -4.73
CA ALA A 166 24.88 -0.02 -4.03
C ALA A 166 24.08 0.23 -2.74
N ALA A 167 24.68 0.01 -1.58
CA ALA A 167 24.03 0.21 -0.29
C ALA A 167 23.91 1.72 0.00
N GLU A 168 22.96 2.37 -0.66
CA GLU A 168 22.73 3.80 -0.47
C GLU A 168 21.85 4.09 0.75
N GLY A 169 20.99 3.13 1.13
CA GLY A 169 20.11 3.23 2.29
C GLY A 169 20.75 2.59 3.54
N ARG A 170 20.81 3.34 4.63
CA ARG A 170 21.16 2.84 5.96
C ARG A 170 19.93 2.15 6.54
N VAL A 171 20.03 0.85 6.83
CA VAL A 171 18.90 0.04 7.26
C VAL A 171 18.94 -0.17 8.75
N VAL A 172 17.88 0.19 9.45
CA VAL A 172 17.74 0.05 10.90
C VAL A 172 16.49 -0.76 11.26
N ALA A 173 16.43 -1.26 12.50
CA ALA A 173 15.23 -1.97 12.97
C ALA A 173 14.04 -1.01 13.15
N TYR A 174 12.83 -1.48 12.83
CA TYR A 174 11.60 -0.72 13.08
C TYR A 174 11.33 -0.63 14.58
N ASN A 175 10.87 0.53 15.06
CA ASN A 175 10.66 0.84 16.47
C ASN A 175 11.95 0.96 17.32
N ASP A 176 13.10 1.21 16.69
CA ASP A 176 14.40 1.38 17.35
C ASP A 176 14.94 2.80 17.07
N LEU A 177 14.66 3.74 17.99
CA LEU A 177 15.11 5.14 17.88
C LEU A 177 16.62 5.28 18.09
N ASP A 178 17.24 4.45 18.93
CA ASP A 178 18.68 4.50 19.18
C ASP A 178 19.45 4.12 17.91
N ALA A 179 18.96 3.12 17.17
CA ALA A 179 19.53 2.74 15.89
C ALA A 179 19.38 3.88 14.83
N VAL A 180 18.23 4.59 14.84
CA VAL A 180 18.04 5.76 13.96
C VAL A 180 19.01 6.87 14.33
N GLU A 181 19.16 7.20 15.62
CA GLU A 181 20.06 8.24 16.10
C GLU A 181 21.51 7.95 15.68
N GLY A 182 21.95 6.68 15.73
CA GLY A 182 23.27 6.25 15.28
C GLY A 182 23.55 6.42 13.79
N GLU A 183 22.49 6.41 12.95
CA GLU A 183 22.61 6.39 11.49
C GLU A 183 22.11 7.66 10.79
N ILE A 184 21.45 8.58 11.50
CA ILE A 184 20.81 9.75 10.88
C ILE A 184 21.78 10.86 10.46
N GLU A 185 22.97 10.90 11.04
CA GLU A 185 23.95 11.96 10.76
C GLU A 185 24.30 12.04 9.26
N GLY A 186 24.12 13.22 8.68
CA GLY A 186 24.35 13.46 7.24
C GLY A 186 23.33 12.79 6.30
N ALA A 187 22.27 12.19 6.81
CA ALA A 187 21.20 11.62 5.97
C ALA A 187 20.34 12.71 5.32
N ALA A 188 19.90 12.48 4.09
CA ALA A 188 18.94 13.33 3.38
C ALA A 188 17.54 13.23 4.01
N CYS A 189 17.14 12.03 4.38
CA CYS A 189 15.84 11.79 5.00
C CYS A 189 15.82 10.49 5.80
N VAL A 190 14.82 10.38 6.68
CA VAL A 190 14.32 9.13 7.25
C VAL A 190 13.05 8.74 6.50
N PHE A 191 13.06 7.59 5.83
CA PHE A 191 11.95 7.08 5.01
C PHE A 191 11.27 5.93 5.76
N VAL A 192 10.01 6.11 6.17
CA VAL A 192 9.31 5.17 7.06
C VAL A 192 7.87 4.92 6.63
N GLU A 193 7.42 3.66 6.71
CA GLU A 193 5.99 3.34 6.79
C GLU A 193 5.53 3.67 8.22
N PRO A 194 4.64 4.66 8.45
CA PRO A 194 4.27 5.03 9.83
C PRO A 194 3.52 3.93 10.57
N VAL A 195 2.92 2.99 9.86
CA VAL A 195 2.55 1.65 10.30
C VAL A 195 3.15 0.69 9.29
N ALA A 196 4.07 -0.16 9.71
CA ALA A 196 4.65 -1.13 8.80
C ALA A 196 3.57 -2.11 8.32
N GLY A 197 3.51 -2.36 7.01
CA GLY A 197 2.50 -3.21 6.36
C GLY A 197 3.07 -4.33 5.51
N ASN A 198 4.40 -4.42 5.39
CA ASN A 198 5.12 -5.37 4.54
C ASN A 198 5.95 -6.39 5.34
N ILE A 199 5.91 -6.32 6.66
CA ILE A 199 6.41 -7.32 7.63
C ILE A 199 5.28 -7.86 8.51
N GLY A 200 4.08 -7.84 7.98
CA GLY A 200 2.83 -7.83 8.69
C GLY A 200 2.48 -6.43 9.20
N VAL A 201 1.29 -6.26 9.75
CA VAL A 201 0.92 -4.98 10.37
C VAL A 201 1.65 -4.84 11.69
N VAL A 202 2.58 -3.87 11.75
CA VAL A 202 3.31 -3.54 12.97
C VAL A 202 3.07 -2.07 13.27
N PRO A 203 2.31 -1.75 14.33
CA PRO A 203 2.09 -0.36 14.73
C PRO A 203 3.40 0.28 15.24
N PRO A 204 3.54 1.61 15.15
CA PRO A 204 4.63 2.30 15.80
C PRO A 204 4.51 2.15 17.32
N ALA A 205 5.63 1.91 18.00
CA ALA A 205 5.70 1.97 19.45
C ALA A 205 5.36 3.39 19.95
N GLU A 206 4.91 3.49 21.18
CA GLU A 206 4.62 4.79 21.81
C GLU A 206 5.87 5.70 21.74
N GLY A 207 5.70 6.92 21.25
CA GLY A 207 6.78 7.89 21.11
C GLY A 207 7.72 7.68 19.91
N PHE A 208 7.54 6.60 19.12
CA PHE A 208 8.45 6.31 18.00
C PHE A 208 8.38 7.36 16.88
N LEU A 209 7.18 7.69 16.41
CA LEU A 209 7.02 8.67 15.32
C LEU A 209 7.40 10.08 15.76
N GLU A 210 7.07 10.46 16.99
CA GLU A 210 7.48 11.73 17.60
C GLU A 210 9.02 11.80 17.76
N GLY A 211 9.64 10.67 18.14
CA GLY A 211 11.08 10.53 18.20
C GLY A 211 11.77 10.70 16.84
N LEU A 212 11.20 10.09 15.79
CA LEU A 212 11.67 10.28 14.41
C LEU A 212 11.59 11.75 13.99
N ARG A 213 10.46 12.43 14.29
CA ARG A 213 10.30 13.85 13.97
C ARG A 213 11.38 14.69 14.66
N ARG A 214 11.57 14.49 15.97
CA ARG A 214 12.60 15.18 16.74
C ARG A 214 14.02 14.95 16.19
N LEU A 215 14.38 13.70 15.92
CA LEU A 215 15.72 13.36 15.36
C LEU A 215 15.94 13.99 13.98
N CYS A 216 14.90 14.02 13.14
CA CYS A 216 14.96 14.70 11.85
C CYS A 216 15.15 16.22 12.01
N ASP A 217 14.42 16.87 12.92
CA ASP A 217 14.57 18.30 13.20
C ASP A 217 15.97 18.65 13.72
N GLU A 218 16.52 17.84 14.63
CA GLU A 218 17.86 18.03 15.21
C GLU A 218 19.00 17.82 14.20
N SER A 219 18.87 16.81 13.31
CA SER A 219 19.90 16.47 12.32
C SER A 219 19.80 17.26 11.01
N GLY A 220 18.64 17.88 10.76
CA GLY A 220 18.30 18.51 9.48
C GLY A 220 18.03 17.51 8.35
N ALA A 221 17.73 16.25 8.66
CA ALA A 221 17.19 15.27 7.73
C ALA A 221 15.68 15.50 7.54
N LEU A 222 15.14 15.17 6.38
CA LEU A 222 13.69 15.25 6.17
C LEU A 222 13.00 13.97 6.68
N LEU A 223 11.83 14.12 7.32
CA LEU A 223 10.98 12.98 7.64
C LEU A 223 10.04 12.69 6.46
N VAL A 224 10.10 11.49 5.93
CA VAL A 224 9.23 11.03 4.84
C VAL A 224 8.34 9.92 5.34
N PHE A 225 7.02 10.12 5.28
CA PHE A 225 6.05 9.05 5.53
C PHE A 225 5.65 8.37 4.22
N ASP A 226 5.92 7.07 4.14
CA ASP A 226 5.32 6.23 3.11
C ASP A 226 3.92 5.80 3.56
N GLU A 227 2.94 6.55 3.10
CA GLU A 227 1.53 6.30 3.35
C GLU A 227 0.84 5.59 2.16
N VAL A 228 1.57 4.85 1.36
CA VAL A 228 1.00 4.07 0.25
C VAL A 228 -0.05 3.07 0.75
N ILE A 229 0.14 2.50 1.95
CA ILE A 229 -0.84 1.59 2.59
C ILE A 229 -1.76 2.36 3.54
N THR A 230 -1.20 3.20 4.40
CA THR A 230 -1.92 3.86 5.50
C THR A 230 -2.73 5.09 5.07
N GLY A 231 -2.31 5.78 4.01
CA GLY A 231 -3.00 6.94 3.47
C GLY A 231 -4.43 6.62 3.08
N PHE A 232 -5.37 7.43 3.55
CA PHE A 232 -6.82 7.23 3.37
C PHE A 232 -7.38 5.92 3.92
N ARG A 233 -6.55 5.08 4.57
CA ARG A 233 -6.97 3.79 5.14
C ARG A 233 -7.22 3.85 6.63
N VAL A 234 -6.25 4.33 7.40
CA VAL A 234 -6.33 4.32 8.87
C VAL A 234 -7.02 5.56 9.45
N ALA A 235 -7.10 6.62 8.66
CA ALA A 235 -7.87 7.84 8.82
C ALA A 235 -7.95 8.54 7.45
N ARG A 236 -8.76 9.59 7.32
CA ARG A 236 -8.88 10.36 6.07
C ARG A 236 -7.55 11.01 5.67
N GLY A 237 -6.83 11.58 6.61
CA GLY A 237 -5.49 12.13 6.42
C GLY A 237 -4.36 11.13 6.69
N GLY A 238 -4.66 9.82 6.72
CA GLY A 238 -3.66 8.77 6.90
C GLY A 238 -3.15 8.61 8.32
N ALA A 239 -1.97 8.02 8.46
CA ALA A 239 -1.34 7.79 9.74
C ALA A 239 -0.89 9.09 10.41
N GLN A 240 -0.53 10.11 9.65
CA GLN A 240 -0.17 11.42 10.20
C GLN A 240 -1.33 12.08 10.95
N GLU A 241 -2.59 11.94 10.47
CA GLU A 241 -3.77 12.37 11.22
C GLU A 241 -3.98 11.49 12.46
N ARG A 242 -3.86 10.18 12.32
CA ARG A 242 -4.12 9.22 13.40
C ARG A 242 -3.15 9.37 14.58
N TYR A 243 -1.88 9.62 14.30
CA TYR A 243 -0.82 9.71 15.32
C TYR A 243 -0.39 11.14 15.65
N GLY A 244 -0.88 12.15 14.93
CA GLY A 244 -0.58 13.55 15.20
C GLY A 244 0.85 14.00 14.88
N VAL A 245 1.57 13.23 14.03
CA VAL A 245 2.95 13.55 13.62
C VAL A 245 2.98 13.90 12.15
N LEU A 246 3.51 15.08 11.81
CA LEU A 246 3.57 15.59 10.45
C LEU A 246 4.95 15.34 9.83
N PRO A 247 5.04 14.61 8.71
CA PRO A 247 6.28 14.49 7.94
C PRO A 247 6.53 15.76 7.09
N ASP A 248 7.74 15.88 6.56
CA ASP A 248 8.09 16.93 5.57
C ASP A 248 7.56 16.56 4.17
N LEU A 249 7.58 15.27 3.84
CA LEU A 249 7.10 14.71 2.58
C LEU A 249 6.27 13.45 2.84
N THR A 250 5.25 13.24 2.02
CA THR A 250 4.33 12.10 2.10
C THR A 250 4.23 11.42 0.75
N VAL A 251 4.33 10.09 0.74
CA VAL A 251 4.09 9.23 -0.42
C VAL A 251 2.72 8.59 -0.28
N LEU A 252 1.89 8.66 -1.32
CA LEU A 252 0.53 8.13 -1.38
C LEU A 252 0.36 7.16 -2.55
N GLY A 253 -0.51 6.18 -2.41
CA GLY A 253 -0.82 5.22 -3.46
C GLY A 253 -2.11 4.46 -3.17
N LYS A 254 -2.28 3.32 -3.82
CA LYS A 254 -3.39 2.38 -3.56
C LYS A 254 -4.77 3.06 -3.55
N ILE A 255 -5.31 3.43 -2.40
CA ILE A 255 -6.66 4.02 -2.24
C ILE A 255 -6.82 5.30 -3.05
N VAL A 256 -5.78 6.13 -3.15
CA VAL A 256 -5.83 7.39 -3.92
C VAL A 256 -6.13 7.17 -5.40
N GLY A 257 -5.83 5.98 -5.93
CA GLY A 257 -6.11 5.58 -7.31
C GLY A 257 -7.44 4.85 -7.50
N GLY A 258 -8.18 4.55 -6.43
CA GLY A 258 -9.46 3.85 -6.52
C GLY A 258 -9.40 2.48 -7.20
N GLY A 259 -8.25 1.79 -7.15
CA GLY A 259 -8.01 0.52 -7.83
C GLY A 259 -7.35 0.64 -9.20
N LEU A 260 -7.11 1.85 -9.71
CA LEU A 260 -6.39 2.13 -10.94
C LEU A 260 -4.95 2.58 -10.67
N PRO A 261 -4.05 2.51 -11.69
CA PRO A 261 -2.66 2.95 -11.57
C PRO A 261 -2.57 4.47 -11.34
N LEU A 262 -2.48 4.87 -10.08
CA LEU A 262 -2.24 6.22 -9.62
C LEU A 262 -1.60 6.19 -8.24
N ALA A 263 -0.63 7.07 -8.07
CA ALA A 263 -0.01 7.40 -6.81
C ALA A 263 0.28 8.91 -6.78
N ALA A 264 0.74 9.40 -5.65
CA ALA A 264 1.10 10.79 -5.50
C ALA A 264 2.23 10.94 -4.47
N PHE A 265 2.93 12.04 -4.51
CA PHE A 265 3.77 12.49 -3.42
C PHE A 265 3.56 13.99 -3.24
N GLY A 266 3.66 14.43 -1.99
CA GLY A 266 3.43 15.83 -1.62
C GLY A 266 4.10 16.16 -0.31
N GLY A 267 3.95 17.40 0.11
CA GLY A 267 4.51 17.92 1.35
C GLY A 267 4.52 19.43 1.38
N ARG A 268 5.45 20.02 2.14
CA ARG A 268 5.59 21.47 2.24
C ARG A 268 5.83 22.10 0.87
N ALA A 269 5.18 23.23 0.60
CA ALA A 269 5.23 23.93 -0.68
C ALA A 269 6.68 24.23 -1.11
N GLU A 270 7.51 24.74 -0.19
CA GLU A 270 8.92 25.06 -0.45
C GLU A 270 9.77 23.89 -0.96
N LEU A 271 9.43 22.66 -0.55
CA LEU A 271 10.08 21.43 -1.05
C LEU A 271 9.53 21.07 -2.42
N MET A 272 8.21 21.11 -2.58
CA MET A 272 7.54 20.72 -3.82
C MET A 272 7.82 21.68 -4.98
N GLU A 273 8.03 22.96 -4.70
CA GLU A 273 8.41 23.98 -5.70
C GLU A 273 9.81 23.75 -6.31
N ARG A 274 10.64 22.88 -5.69
CA ARG A 274 11.89 22.46 -6.29
C ARG A 274 11.72 21.50 -7.49
N LEU A 275 10.52 20.99 -7.70
CA LEU A 275 10.23 20.17 -8.87
C LEU A 275 10.11 21.00 -10.13
N ALA A 276 10.66 20.50 -11.24
CA ALA A 276 10.45 21.10 -12.55
C ALA A 276 8.93 21.14 -12.89
N PRO A 277 8.41 22.20 -13.55
CA PRO A 277 9.15 23.30 -14.20
C PRO A 277 9.51 24.48 -13.28
N THR A 278 9.06 24.50 -12.03
CA THR A 278 9.34 25.61 -11.09
C THR A 278 10.79 25.57 -10.61
N GLY A 279 11.27 24.39 -10.21
CA GLY A 279 12.63 24.15 -9.75
C GLY A 279 13.45 23.29 -10.72
N ASP A 280 14.54 22.72 -10.21
CA ASP A 280 15.54 21.98 -10.97
C ASP A 280 15.46 20.45 -10.83
N VAL A 281 14.58 19.94 -9.95
CA VAL A 281 14.40 18.50 -9.73
C VAL A 281 13.46 17.92 -10.77
N TYR A 282 13.99 17.08 -11.66
CA TYR A 282 13.20 16.52 -12.77
C TYR A 282 12.35 15.32 -12.34
N GLN A 283 11.08 15.36 -12.75
CA GLN A 283 10.13 14.24 -12.73
C GLN A 283 9.15 14.40 -13.88
N ALA A 284 8.81 13.32 -14.58
CA ALA A 284 7.80 13.30 -15.63
C ALA A 284 7.14 11.92 -15.73
N GLY A 285 5.91 11.88 -16.25
CA GLY A 285 5.18 10.64 -16.53
C GLY A 285 4.06 10.90 -17.52
N THR A 286 4.06 10.19 -18.65
CA THR A 286 3.05 10.34 -19.72
C THR A 286 1.63 10.12 -19.22
N LEU A 287 1.43 9.19 -18.27
CA LEU A 287 0.12 8.82 -17.73
C LEU A 287 -0.12 9.38 -16.32
N SER A 288 0.78 10.22 -15.82
CA SER A 288 0.57 10.92 -14.53
C SER A 288 -0.68 11.79 -14.63
N GLY A 289 -1.63 11.59 -13.70
CA GLY A 289 -2.89 12.33 -13.72
C GLY A 289 -3.86 11.92 -14.84
N ASN A 290 -3.75 10.70 -15.39
CA ASN A 290 -4.63 10.28 -16.47
C ASN A 290 -6.12 10.31 -16.08
N PRO A 291 -7.03 10.59 -17.06
CA PRO A 291 -8.44 10.81 -16.77
C PRO A 291 -9.16 9.70 -16.04
N LEU A 292 -8.79 8.45 -16.28
CA LEU A 292 -9.48 7.30 -15.69
C LEU A 292 -9.11 7.15 -14.21
N ALA A 293 -7.81 7.22 -13.90
CA ALA A 293 -7.32 7.06 -12.54
C ALA A 293 -7.70 8.25 -11.65
N THR A 294 -7.71 9.48 -12.19
CA THR A 294 -8.18 10.67 -11.46
C THR A 294 -9.68 10.60 -11.18
N ALA A 295 -10.49 10.14 -12.13
CA ALA A 295 -11.94 9.93 -11.93
C ALA A 295 -12.21 8.88 -10.83
N ALA A 296 -11.48 7.76 -10.85
CA ALA A 296 -11.61 6.74 -9.82
C ALA A 296 -11.17 7.27 -8.44
N GLY A 297 -10.02 7.93 -8.36
CA GLY A 297 -9.51 8.53 -7.13
C GLY A 297 -10.48 9.56 -6.53
N LEU A 298 -11.01 10.47 -7.35
CA LEU A 298 -12.02 11.44 -6.91
C LEU A 298 -13.30 10.78 -6.39
N SER A 299 -13.80 9.75 -7.08
CA SER A 299 -14.96 8.98 -6.63
C SER A 299 -14.73 8.37 -5.24
N VAL A 300 -13.52 7.86 -4.98
CA VAL A 300 -13.16 7.33 -3.66
C VAL A 300 -13.05 8.43 -2.63
N LEU A 301 -12.21 9.45 -2.85
CA LEU A 301 -11.90 10.45 -1.82
C LEU A 301 -13.13 11.27 -1.38
N ARG A 302 -14.06 11.54 -2.28
CA ARG A 302 -15.34 12.24 -1.97
C ARG A 302 -16.23 11.44 -1.02
N ARG A 303 -16.12 10.12 -1.00
CA ARG A 303 -16.93 9.21 -0.18
C ARG A 303 -16.28 8.81 1.15
N LEU A 304 -15.00 9.15 1.37
CA LEU A 304 -14.30 8.87 2.63
C LEU A 304 -14.77 9.85 3.72
N THR A 305 -15.88 9.52 4.34
CA THR A 305 -16.51 10.29 5.44
C THR A 305 -16.14 9.69 6.80
N PRO A 306 -16.31 10.41 7.93
CA PRO A 306 -16.13 9.86 9.26
C PRO A 306 -16.92 8.56 9.49
N ALA A 307 -18.16 8.47 8.99
CA ALA A 307 -19.01 7.28 9.11
C ALA A 307 -18.39 6.03 8.44
N VAL A 308 -17.67 6.19 7.32
CA VAL A 308 -16.95 5.08 6.68
C VAL A 308 -15.85 4.54 7.57
N TYR A 309 -15.08 5.41 8.24
CA TYR A 309 -14.03 4.98 9.17
C TYR A 309 -14.59 4.35 10.44
N GLU A 310 -15.71 4.87 10.96
CA GLU A 310 -16.44 4.27 12.09
C GLU A 310 -16.93 2.85 11.74
N GLU A 311 -17.50 2.66 10.56
CA GLU A 311 -17.93 1.36 10.05
C GLU A 311 -16.74 0.39 9.92
N LEU A 312 -15.65 0.83 9.29
CA LEU A 312 -14.45 0.00 9.10
C LEU A 312 -13.80 -0.37 10.45
N GLU A 313 -13.75 0.55 11.40
CA GLU A 313 -13.25 0.30 12.75
C GLU A 313 -14.16 -0.68 13.52
N ALA A 314 -15.47 -0.56 13.39
CA ALA A 314 -16.42 -1.51 14.00
C ALA A 314 -16.24 -2.93 13.44
N LYS A 315 -16.06 -3.07 12.13
CA LYS A 315 -15.74 -4.35 11.47
C LYS A 315 -14.40 -4.90 11.93
N GLY A 316 -13.39 -4.04 12.00
CA GLY A 316 -12.04 -4.41 12.48
C GLY A 316 -12.06 -4.95 13.90
N ARG A 317 -12.75 -4.29 14.83
CA ARG A 317 -12.89 -4.75 16.22
C ARG A 317 -13.47 -6.15 16.34
N ARG A 318 -14.34 -6.57 15.44
CA ARG A 318 -14.85 -7.96 15.46
C ARG A 318 -13.76 -8.98 15.15
N LEU A 319 -12.79 -8.60 14.30
CA LEU A 319 -11.65 -9.46 13.97
C LEU A 319 -10.61 -9.55 15.10
N ASP A 320 -10.68 -8.70 16.13
CA ASP A 320 -9.79 -8.79 17.30
C ASP A 320 -9.92 -10.14 18.03
N ALA A 321 -11.05 -10.86 17.84
CA ALA A 321 -11.23 -12.23 18.29
C ALA A 321 -10.21 -13.23 17.68
N LEU A 322 -9.57 -12.90 16.54
CA LEU A 322 -8.51 -13.72 15.94
C LEU A 322 -7.27 -13.83 16.83
N SER A 323 -7.08 -12.92 17.79
CA SER A 323 -5.97 -12.94 18.75
C SER A 323 -5.90 -14.22 19.59
N GLN A 324 -7.00 -14.96 19.75
CA GLN A 324 -7.01 -16.26 20.42
C GLN A 324 -6.34 -17.39 19.60
N TYR A 325 -6.07 -17.14 18.34
CA TYR A 325 -5.53 -18.14 17.40
C TYR A 325 -4.09 -17.88 16.97
N GLY A 326 -3.51 -16.76 17.33
CA GLY A 326 -2.15 -16.36 17.02
C GLY A 326 -1.89 -14.91 17.41
N ARG A 327 -0.70 -14.38 17.14
CA ARG A 327 -0.45 -12.95 17.32
C ARG A 327 -1.23 -12.18 16.25
N PHE A 328 -2.20 -11.41 16.67
CA PHE A 328 -3.04 -10.58 15.80
C PHE A 328 -2.74 -9.11 16.03
N GLU A 329 -2.36 -8.41 14.98
CA GLU A 329 -2.07 -6.98 15.00
C GLU A 329 -3.01 -6.26 14.05
N ARG A 330 -3.59 -5.15 14.49
CA ARG A 330 -4.54 -4.36 13.68
C ARG A 330 -4.39 -2.87 13.91
N VAL A 331 -4.42 -2.11 12.82
CA VAL A 331 -4.55 -0.65 12.84
C VAL A 331 -5.66 -0.24 11.88
N GLY A 332 -6.78 0.24 12.42
CA GLY A 332 -7.94 0.61 11.61
C GLY A 332 -8.46 -0.59 10.78
N ALA A 333 -8.48 -0.40 9.47
CA ALA A 333 -8.98 -1.38 8.49
C ALA A 333 -7.87 -2.23 7.84
N MET A 334 -6.74 -2.42 8.51
CA MET A 334 -5.66 -3.33 8.10
C MET A 334 -5.20 -4.18 9.29
N ALA A 335 -4.93 -5.44 9.05
CA ALA A 335 -4.55 -6.38 10.11
C ALA A 335 -3.65 -7.51 9.59
N THR A 336 -3.00 -8.22 10.51
CA THR A 336 -2.24 -9.44 10.22
C THR A 336 -2.44 -10.45 11.35
N LEU A 337 -2.65 -11.71 10.97
CA LEU A 337 -2.64 -12.85 11.89
C LEU A 337 -1.36 -13.66 11.64
N PHE A 338 -0.49 -13.72 12.64
CA PHE A 338 0.74 -14.50 12.61
C PHE A 338 0.51 -15.85 13.29
N VAL A 339 0.83 -16.94 12.58
CA VAL A 339 0.73 -18.32 13.04
C VAL A 339 1.99 -19.09 12.67
N GLU A 340 2.25 -20.25 13.31
CA GLU A 340 3.45 -21.05 13.04
C GLU A 340 3.44 -21.66 11.63
N ASP A 341 2.33 -22.26 11.19
CA ASP A 341 2.16 -22.84 9.86
C ASP A 341 1.19 -22.02 9.01
N TYR A 342 1.61 -20.83 8.61
CA TYR A 342 0.81 -19.98 7.76
C TYR A 342 0.44 -20.62 6.40
N PRO A 343 1.32 -21.39 5.73
CA PRO A 343 0.94 -22.09 4.51
C PRO A 343 -0.20 -23.09 4.71
N ALA A 344 -0.26 -23.80 5.84
CA ALA A 344 -1.38 -24.69 6.15
C ALA A 344 -2.68 -23.92 6.39
N LEU A 345 -2.62 -22.83 7.18
CA LEU A 345 -3.77 -21.93 7.40
C LEU A 345 -4.27 -21.37 6.08
N PHE A 346 -3.38 -20.84 5.23
CA PHE A 346 -3.76 -20.29 3.93
C PHE A 346 -4.51 -21.30 3.07
N ARG A 347 -3.98 -22.55 2.93
CA ARG A 347 -4.64 -23.60 2.13
C ARG A 347 -5.97 -24.01 2.71
N HIS A 348 -6.09 -24.08 4.05
CA HIS A 348 -7.35 -24.35 4.73
C HIS A 348 -8.39 -23.26 4.42
N LEU A 349 -8.04 -21.99 4.60
CA LEU A 349 -8.93 -20.86 4.32
C LEU A 349 -9.34 -20.82 2.83
N LEU A 350 -8.39 -21.04 1.93
CA LEU A 350 -8.69 -21.10 0.49
C LEU A 350 -9.69 -22.22 0.16
N GLY A 351 -9.53 -23.38 0.80
CA GLY A 351 -10.47 -24.51 0.69
C GLY A 351 -11.88 -24.21 1.22
N ARG A 352 -11.99 -23.23 2.16
CA ARG A 352 -13.25 -22.74 2.73
C ARG A 352 -13.82 -21.54 1.97
N GLY A 353 -13.22 -21.17 0.82
CA GLY A 353 -13.69 -20.02 0.03
C GLY A 353 -13.26 -18.67 0.60
N ILE A 354 -12.11 -18.61 1.29
CA ILE A 354 -11.56 -17.40 1.86
C ILE A 354 -10.16 -17.19 1.28
N TYR A 355 -9.92 -16.02 0.67
CA TYR A 355 -8.64 -15.67 0.06
C TYR A 355 -7.89 -14.67 0.93
N PHE A 356 -6.77 -15.13 1.51
CA PHE A 356 -5.78 -14.32 2.20
C PHE A 356 -4.59 -14.03 1.31
N ALA A 357 -3.71 -13.11 1.75
CA ALA A 357 -2.42 -12.90 1.10
C ALA A 357 -1.56 -14.18 1.17
N PRO A 358 -0.85 -14.55 0.10
CA PRO A 358 0.01 -15.76 0.10
C PRO A 358 1.33 -15.54 0.87
N SER A 359 1.31 -14.74 1.91
CA SER A 359 2.39 -14.49 2.88
C SER A 359 1.81 -13.86 4.14
N GLN A 360 2.20 -14.33 5.32
CA GLN A 360 1.78 -13.70 6.58
C GLN A 360 2.46 -12.35 6.86
N ASN A 361 3.47 -11.99 6.05
CA ASN A 361 4.08 -10.66 6.14
C ASN A 361 3.28 -9.58 5.39
N GLU A 362 2.24 -9.97 4.68
CA GLU A 362 1.33 -9.05 4.01
C GLU A 362 0.09 -8.79 4.86
N ALA A 363 -0.42 -7.57 4.81
CA ALA A 363 -1.63 -7.21 5.52
C ALA A 363 -2.89 -7.79 4.85
N MET A 364 -3.87 -8.16 5.66
CA MET A 364 -5.27 -8.30 5.25
C MET A 364 -5.96 -6.93 5.34
N PHE A 365 -6.94 -6.70 4.47
CA PHE A 365 -7.62 -5.42 4.35
C PHE A 365 -9.13 -5.58 4.48
N ILE A 366 -9.72 -4.78 5.38
CA ILE A 366 -11.15 -4.68 5.57
C ILE A 366 -11.69 -3.62 4.63
N SER A 367 -12.78 -3.92 3.94
CA SER A 367 -13.51 -2.97 3.09
C SER A 367 -14.93 -2.75 3.62
N THR A 368 -15.61 -1.71 3.15
CA THR A 368 -17.02 -1.51 3.46
C THR A 368 -17.90 -2.64 2.92
N ALA A 369 -17.44 -3.34 1.87
CA ALA A 369 -18.15 -4.47 1.28
C ALA A 369 -18.13 -5.76 2.12
N HIS A 370 -17.21 -5.89 3.11
CA HIS A 370 -17.24 -7.02 4.04
C HIS A 370 -18.41 -6.85 5.01
N GLY A 371 -19.42 -7.69 4.88
CA GLY A 371 -20.56 -7.74 5.77
C GLY A 371 -20.33 -8.65 6.98
N ASN A 372 -21.38 -8.81 7.78
CA ASN A 372 -21.33 -9.68 8.96
C ASN A 372 -21.05 -11.13 8.59
N ALA A 373 -21.65 -11.62 7.50
CA ALA A 373 -21.48 -13.00 7.05
C ALA A 373 -20.03 -13.32 6.65
N GLU A 374 -19.34 -12.39 5.97
CA GLU A 374 -17.94 -12.55 5.60
C GLU A 374 -17.03 -12.57 6.81
N ILE A 375 -17.30 -11.71 7.81
CA ILE A 375 -16.54 -11.66 9.07
C ILE A 375 -16.77 -12.92 9.88
N ASP A 376 -18.03 -13.35 10.07
CA ASP A 376 -18.36 -14.56 10.82
C ASP A 376 -17.75 -15.81 10.15
N GLY A 377 -17.87 -15.90 8.82
CA GLY A 377 -17.28 -16.99 8.05
C GLY A 377 -15.75 -17.07 8.18
N LEU A 378 -15.05 -15.92 8.26
CA LEU A 378 -13.61 -15.91 8.54
C LEU A 378 -13.31 -16.42 9.96
N LEU A 379 -14.01 -15.92 10.97
CA LEU A 379 -13.81 -16.32 12.36
C LEU A 379 -14.04 -17.82 12.55
N GLU A 380 -15.11 -18.37 11.98
CA GLU A 380 -15.41 -19.81 11.98
C GLU A 380 -14.32 -20.62 11.26
N ALA A 381 -13.91 -20.17 10.07
CA ALA A 381 -12.89 -20.89 9.29
C ALA A 381 -11.53 -20.92 9.98
N VAL A 382 -11.13 -19.84 10.68
CA VAL A 382 -9.91 -19.83 11.47
C VAL A 382 -10.06 -20.72 12.73
N ALA A 383 -11.24 -20.72 13.36
CA ALA A 383 -11.50 -21.59 14.51
C ALA A 383 -11.35 -23.08 14.17
N ASP A 384 -11.81 -23.47 12.99
CA ASP A 384 -11.79 -24.86 12.48
C ASP A 384 -10.44 -25.26 11.85
N ALA A 385 -9.45 -24.35 11.78
CA ALA A 385 -8.17 -24.64 11.15
C ALA A 385 -7.42 -25.75 11.91
N PRO A 386 -6.76 -26.71 11.21
CA PRO A 386 -5.89 -27.69 11.87
C PRO A 386 -4.76 -26.97 12.63
N ALA A 387 -4.08 -27.68 13.53
CA ALA A 387 -3.07 -27.12 14.44
C ALA A 387 -2.21 -26.00 13.79
N ARG A 388 -2.08 -24.92 14.50
CA ARG A 388 -1.63 -23.58 14.02
C ARG A 388 -0.20 -23.31 14.36
#